data_db8e05f05e7c1e2b1b2a3f617d3eca55
#
_entry.id   db8e05f05e7c1e2b1b2a3f617d3eca55
#
_cell.length_a   1.000
_cell.length_b   1.000
_cell.length_c   1.000
_cell.angle_alpha   90.00
_cell.angle_beta   90.00
_cell.angle_gamma   90.00
#
_symmetry.space_group_name_H-M   'P 1'
#
loop_
_entity.id
_entity.type
_entity.pdbx_description
1 polymer ?
#
loop_
_entity_poly.entity_id
_entity_poly.type
_entity_poly.pdbx_seq_one_letter_code
_entity_poly.pdbx_strand_id
1 'polypeptide(L)'
;MDFWTGFYEKLFNFRQIRFFDIEGRASGLFSRALTSPDGKIRIPINEDAGESGQIEEYLSVYRGEGIQHIACGARDIYRTVETLRADRLPFMPPPPETYFEKIDARLPEHGEDVARLKRDGILIDGEGVVDGGHTKVLLQIFSANAIGPIFFEFIQRKGDDGFGEGNFKALFESIEEDQIRRGVLKVNDAA
;
A
#
# COMPACT_ATOMS: atom_id res chain seq x y z
N MET A 1 4.01 5.89 -18.24
CA MET A 1 2.61 6.03 -17.71
C MET A 1 1.60 6.34 -18.83
N ASP A 2 1.79 7.37 -19.64
CA ASP A 2 0.84 7.84 -20.65
C ASP A 2 0.43 6.79 -21.68
N PHE A 3 1.39 5.95 -22.11
CA PHE A 3 1.11 4.87 -23.05
C PHE A 3 0.07 3.88 -22.50
N TRP A 4 0.28 3.37 -21.29
CA TRP A 4 -0.63 2.38 -20.70
C TRP A 4 -1.96 3.00 -20.29
N THR A 5 -1.97 4.23 -19.78
CA THR A 5 -3.22 4.97 -19.53
C THR A 5 -4.04 5.05 -20.81
N GLY A 6 -3.45 5.55 -21.91
CA GLY A 6 -4.15 5.66 -23.19
C GLY A 6 -4.56 4.31 -23.78
N PHE A 7 -3.80 3.25 -23.54
CA PHE A 7 -4.13 1.90 -23.96
C PHE A 7 -5.43 1.41 -23.29
N TYR A 8 -5.50 1.48 -21.95
CA TYR A 8 -6.69 1.05 -21.22
C TYR A 8 -7.90 1.95 -21.49
N GLU A 9 -7.72 3.25 -21.61
CA GLU A 9 -8.80 4.19 -21.91
C GLU A 9 -9.41 3.94 -23.30
N LYS A 10 -8.57 3.80 -24.32
CA LYS A 10 -9.02 3.68 -25.71
C LYS A 10 -9.58 2.31 -26.06
N LEU A 11 -8.99 1.23 -25.52
CA LEU A 11 -9.38 -0.13 -25.90
C LEU A 11 -10.41 -0.76 -24.97
N PHE A 12 -10.43 -0.35 -23.69
CA PHE A 12 -11.27 -0.98 -22.67
C PHE A 12 -12.20 -0.01 -21.96
N ASN A 13 -12.29 1.25 -22.40
CA ASN A 13 -13.12 2.29 -21.77
C ASN A 13 -12.83 2.51 -20.28
N PHE A 14 -11.61 2.26 -19.84
CA PHE A 14 -11.22 2.67 -18.51
C PHE A 14 -11.21 4.18 -18.40
N ARG A 15 -11.32 4.69 -17.18
CA ARG A 15 -11.22 6.12 -16.90
C ARG A 15 -10.30 6.36 -15.73
N GLN A 16 -9.54 7.43 -15.79
CA GLN A 16 -8.75 7.88 -14.66
C GLN A 16 -9.69 8.41 -13.57
N ILE A 17 -9.48 7.95 -12.33
CA ILE A 17 -10.26 8.37 -11.16
C ILE A 17 -9.42 9.16 -10.15
N ARG A 18 -8.11 8.88 -10.08
CA ARG A 18 -7.18 9.60 -9.19
C ARG A 18 -5.82 9.74 -9.85
N PHE A 19 -5.08 10.77 -9.40
CA PHE A 19 -3.66 10.96 -9.67
C PHE A 19 -2.97 11.21 -8.35
N PHE A 20 -1.85 10.55 -8.12
CA PHE A 20 -1.03 10.72 -6.94
C PHE A 20 0.36 11.17 -7.35
N ASP A 21 0.87 12.14 -6.63
CA ASP A 21 2.27 12.54 -6.63
C ASP A 21 2.79 12.24 -5.23
N ILE A 22 3.60 11.17 -5.13
CA ILE A 22 4.07 10.65 -3.85
C ILE A 22 5.56 10.93 -3.76
N GLU A 23 5.91 11.91 -2.95
CA GLU A 23 7.29 12.26 -2.66
C GLU A 23 7.77 11.58 -1.37
N GLY A 24 8.88 10.83 -1.47
CA GLY A 24 9.68 10.37 -0.35
C GLY A 24 10.97 11.18 -0.23
N ARG A 25 11.74 10.99 0.84
CA ARG A 25 13.02 11.70 1.01
C ARG A 25 14.12 11.27 0.02
N ALA A 26 14.06 10.04 -0.46
CA ALA A 26 15.07 9.45 -1.34
C ALA A 26 14.49 8.99 -2.69
N SER A 27 13.19 8.79 -2.78
CA SER A 27 12.52 8.34 -4.01
C SER A 27 11.10 8.87 -4.04
N GLY A 28 10.51 8.93 -5.22
CA GLY A 28 9.12 9.34 -5.41
C GLY A 28 8.50 8.57 -6.57
N LEU A 29 7.19 8.64 -6.68
CA LEU A 29 6.47 8.06 -7.80
C LEU A 29 5.24 8.89 -8.17
N PHE A 30 4.91 8.85 -9.45
CA PHE A 30 3.62 9.29 -9.96
C PHE A 30 2.72 8.06 -10.13
N SER A 31 1.46 8.18 -9.76
CA SER A 31 0.48 7.12 -9.93
C SER A 31 -0.82 7.63 -10.54
N ARG A 32 -1.31 6.92 -11.57
CA ARG A 32 -2.64 7.14 -12.13
C ARG A 32 -3.52 5.94 -11.87
N ALA A 33 -4.55 6.11 -11.09
CA ALA A 33 -5.52 5.06 -10.83
C ALA A 33 -6.62 5.09 -11.88
N LEU A 34 -6.75 3.98 -12.60
CA LEU A 34 -7.79 3.76 -13.60
C LEU A 34 -8.85 2.82 -13.04
N THR A 35 -10.09 2.97 -13.50
CA THR A 35 -11.18 2.04 -13.20
C THR A 35 -11.90 1.61 -14.46
N SER A 36 -12.36 0.35 -14.50
CA SER A 36 -13.24 -0.16 -15.56
C SER A 36 -14.61 0.53 -15.54
N PRO A 37 -15.39 0.47 -16.64
CA PRO A 37 -16.72 1.07 -16.70
C PRO A 37 -17.68 0.63 -15.60
N ASP A 38 -17.59 -0.62 -15.16
CA ASP A 38 -18.40 -1.20 -14.09
C ASP A 38 -17.79 -1.01 -12.67
N GLY A 39 -16.63 -0.37 -12.58
CA GLY A 39 -15.94 -0.08 -11.31
C GLY A 39 -15.29 -1.28 -10.61
N LYS A 40 -15.33 -2.47 -11.21
CA LYS A 40 -14.84 -3.70 -10.56
C LYS A 40 -13.34 -3.94 -10.72
N ILE A 41 -12.76 -3.42 -11.79
CA ILE A 41 -11.32 -3.54 -12.03
C ILE A 41 -10.69 -2.17 -11.82
N ARG A 42 -9.66 -2.12 -11.00
CA ARG A 42 -8.88 -0.92 -10.72
C ARG A 42 -7.43 -1.18 -11.04
N ILE A 43 -6.80 -0.29 -11.79
CA ILE A 43 -5.41 -0.43 -12.23
C ILE A 43 -4.67 0.86 -11.85
N PRO A 44 -3.90 0.87 -10.76
CA PRO A 44 -2.93 1.93 -10.52
C PRO A 44 -1.72 1.70 -11.43
N ILE A 45 -1.37 2.70 -12.23
CA ILE A 45 -0.21 2.71 -13.12
C ILE A 45 0.81 3.66 -12.50
N ASN A 46 1.97 3.12 -12.15
CA ASN A 46 3.02 3.85 -11.47
C ASN A 46 4.19 4.12 -12.42
N GLU A 47 4.80 5.29 -12.25
CA GLU A 47 6.02 5.72 -12.91
C GLU A 47 6.97 6.34 -11.88
N ASP A 48 8.25 6.02 -11.97
CA ASP A 48 9.26 6.56 -11.06
C ASP A 48 9.40 8.08 -11.24
N ALA A 49 9.46 8.82 -10.15
CA ALA A 49 9.68 10.27 -10.17
C ALA A 49 11.17 10.64 -10.03
N GLY A 50 12.08 9.67 -9.91
CA GLY A 50 13.53 9.85 -9.68
C GLY A 50 14.36 8.73 -10.29
N GLU A 51 15.67 8.79 -10.03
CA GLU A 51 16.66 7.86 -10.64
C GLU A 51 16.86 6.54 -9.86
N SER A 52 16.19 6.33 -8.71
CA SER A 52 16.32 5.10 -7.93
C SER A 52 15.13 4.89 -7.00
N GLY A 53 14.41 3.80 -7.18
CA GLY A 53 13.25 3.48 -6.36
C GLY A 53 12.79 2.03 -6.53
N GLN A 54 11.71 1.68 -5.85
CA GLN A 54 11.10 0.34 -5.94
C GLN A 54 10.63 -0.01 -7.35
N ILE A 55 10.26 1.00 -8.15
CA ILE A 55 9.80 0.81 -9.52
C ILE A 55 10.97 0.41 -10.41
N GLU A 56 12.12 1.09 -10.29
CA GLU A 56 13.32 0.76 -11.06
C GLU A 56 13.84 -0.65 -10.71
N GLU A 57 13.86 -1.00 -9.42
CA GLU A 57 14.21 -2.36 -9.00
C GLU A 57 13.29 -3.40 -9.65
N TYR A 58 11.97 -3.18 -9.62
CA TYR A 58 11.01 -4.06 -10.27
C TYR A 58 11.26 -4.16 -11.78
N LEU A 59 11.41 -3.04 -12.48
CA LEU A 59 11.66 -3.00 -13.93
C LEU A 59 12.93 -3.76 -14.31
N SER A 60 13.98 -3.63 -13.50
CA SER A 60 15.25 -4.34 -13.69
C SER A 60 15.09 -5.85 -13.53
N VAL A 61 14.41 -6.32 -12.50
CA VAL A 61 14.21 -7.74 -12.21
C VAL A 61 13.22 -8.37 -13.20
N TYR A 62 12.12 -7.69 -13.46
CA TYR A 62 11.09 -8.15 -14.42
C TYR A 62 11.54 -8.03 -15.87
N ARG A 63 12.55 -7.17 -16.15
CA ARG A 63 13.11 -6.83 -17.47
C ARG A 63 12.09 -6.16 -18.39
N GLY A 64 11.35 -5.21 -17.85
CA GLY A 64 10.38 -4.41 -18.58
C GLY A 64 9.20 -3.97 -17.72
N GLU A 65 8.24 -3.34 -18.36
CA GLU A 65 6.99 -2.90 -17.74
C GLU A 65 6.03 -4.08 -17.55
N GLY A 66 5.31 -4.13 -16.45
CA GLY A 66 4.38 -5.22 -16.19
C GLY A 66 3.59 -5.05 -14.89
N ILE A 67 2.90 -6.11 -14.48
CA ILE A 67 2.14 -6.16 -13.24
C ILE A 67 3.10 -6.43 -12.09
N GLN A 68 3.18 -5.50 -11.13
CA GLN A 68 3.97 -5.67 -9.91
C GLN A 68 3.22 -6.52 -8.88
N HIS A 69 1.93 -6.25 -8.67
CA HIS A 69 1.11 -7.03 -7.74
C HIS A 69 -0.34 -7.15 -8.20
N ILE A 70 -1.04 -8.10 -7.61
CA ILE A 70 -2.46 -8.35 -7.84
C ILE A 70 -3.16 -8.25 -6.49
N ALA A 71 -4.08 -7.28 -6.36
CA ALA A 71 -4.89 -7.09 -5.17
C ALA A 71 -6.12 -8.01 -5.18
N CYS A 72 -6.25 -8.81 -4.14
CA CYS A 72 -7.36 -9.75 -3.91
C CYS A 72 -8.24 -9.24 -2.77
N GLY A 73 -9.54 -9.06 -3.02
CA GLY A 73 -10.50 -8.67 -2.00
C GLY A 73 -10.71 -9.77 -0.95
N ALA A 74 -10.63 -9.41 0.33
CA ALA A 74 -10.92 -10.29 1.46
C ALA A 74 -12.19 -9.82 2.18
N ARG A 75 -13.05 -10.77 2.59
CA ARG A 75 -14.21 -10.45 3.44
C ARG A 75 -13.84 -10.29 4.90
N ASP A 76 -12.84 -11.05 5.33
CA ASP A 76 -12.24 -11.05 6.66
C ASP A 76 -10.73 -11.27 6.47
N ILE A 77 -9.96 -10.19 6.56
CA ILE A 77 -8.52 -10.24 6.31
C ILE A 77 -7.78 -11.05 7.36
N TYR A 78 -8.24 -11.02 8.61
CA TYR A 78 -7.62 -11.76 9.69
C TYR A 78 -7.69 -13.26 9.44
N ARG A 79 -8.90 -13.74 9.11
CA ARG A 79 -9.10 -15.16 8.76
C ARG A 79 -8.34 -15.52 7.49
N THR A 80 -8.29 -14.62 6.52
CA THR A 80 -7.54 -14.82 5.27
C THR A 80 -6.06 -15.03 5.58
N VAL A 81 -5.46 -14.15 6.39
CA VAL A 81 -4.04 -14.24 6.78
C VAL A 81 -3.75 -15.51 7.57
N GLU A 82 -4.61 -15.84 8.54
CA GLU A 82 -4.48 -17.08 9.32
C GLU A 82 -4.49 -18.33 8.41
N THR A 83 -5.41 -18.38 7.44
CA THR A 83 -5.52 -19.50 6.50
C THR A 83 -4.29 -19.58 5.60
N LEU A 84 -3.89 -18.47 4.99
CA LEU A 84 -2.75 -18.44 4.07
C LEU A 84 -1.43 -18.75 4.77
N ARG A 85 -1.27 -18.37 6.03
CA ARG A 85 -0.10 -18.77 6.85
C ARG A 85 -0.11 -20.25 7.17
N ALA A 86 -1.28 -20.84 7.47
CA ALA A 86 -1.40 -22.27 7.66
C ALA A 86 -1.02 -23.04 6.38
N ASP A 87 -1.34 -22.49 5.21
CA ASP A 87 -0.95 -23.01 3.90
C ASP A 87 0.50 -22.62 3.51
N ARG A 88 1.25 -22.01 4.44
CA ARG A 88 2.67 -21.63 4.29
C ARG A 88 2.93 -20.58 3.20
N LEU A 89 1.96 -19.73 2.88
CA LEU A 89 2.24 -18.56 2.04
C LEU A 89 3.15 -17.59 2.80
N PRO A 90 4.33 -17.24 2.27
CA PRO A 90 5.18 -16.26 2.90
C PRO A 90 4.63 -14.85 2.67
N PHE A 91 4.70 -14.01 3.70
CA PHE A 91 4.35 -12.60 3.64
C PHE A 91 5.61 -11.72 3.68
N MET A 92 5.50 -10.49 3.21
CA MET A 92 6.54 -9.49 3.42
C MET A 92 6.77 -9.26 4.92
N PRO A 93 7.97 -8.81 5.33
CA PRO A 93 8.22 -8.45 6.72
C PRO A 93 7.16 -7.45 7.23
N PRO A 94 6.69 -7.62 8.48
CA PRO A 94 5.72 -6.69 9.04
C PRO A 94 6.33 -5.29 9.20
N PRO A 95 5.51 -4.24 9.26
CA PRO A 95 5.96 -2.90 9.60
C PRO A 95 6.68 -2.85 10.96
N PRO A 96 7.57 -1.88 11.18
CA PRO A 96 8.19 -1.66 12.49
C PRO A 96 7.15 -1.28 13.55
N GLU A 97 7.52 -1.42 14.83
CA GLU A 97 6.68 -1.06 15.99
C GLU A 97 6.11 0.37 15.88
N THR A 98 6.94 1.31 15.46
CA THR A 98 6.62 2.72 15.27
C THR A 98 5.44 2.98 14.34
N TYR A 99 5.17 2.06 13.40
CA TYR A 99 3.98 2.14 12.55
C TYR A 99 2.70 1.92 13.37
N PHE A 100 2.69 0.88 14.21
CA PHE A 100 1.50 0.50 15.00
C PHE A 100 1.22 1.48 16.13
N GLU A 101 2.25 2.08 16.74
CA GLU A 101 2.13 3.10 17.78
C GLU A 101 1.40 4.37 17.32
N LYS A 102 1.41 4.65 16.01
CA LYS A 102 0.81 5.86 15.43
C LYS A 102 -0.60 5.65 14.88
N ILE A 103 -1.13 4.43 14.88
CA ILE A 103 -2.42 4.14 14.25
C ILE A 103 -3.56 4.94 14.88
N ASP A 104 -3.70 4.91 16.21
CA ASP A 104 -4.79 5.60 16.91
C ASP A 104 -4.76 7.11 16.71
N ALA A 105 -3.57 7.70 16.62
CA ALA A 105 -3.40 9.13 16.36
C ALA A 105 -3.70 9.50 14.89
N ARG A 106 -3.36 8.61 13.96
CA ARG A 106 -3.56 8.81 12.52
C ARG A 106 -5.00 8.57 12.08
N LEU A 107 -5.65 7.58 12.69
CA LEU A 107 -7.00 7.11 12.34
C LEU A 107 -7.87 6.99 13.61
N PRO A 108 -8.26 8.09 14.24
CA PRO A 108 -9.15 8.02 15.40
C PRO A 108 -10.43 7.24 15.08
N GLU A 109 -10.98 6.51 16.06
CA GLU A 109 -12.24 5.77 15.94
C GLU A 109 -12.25 4.70 14.80
N HIS A 110 -11.09 4.14 14.46
CA HIS A 110 -10.98 3.11 13.41
C HIS A 110 -11.59 1.76 13.79
N GLY A 111 -11.77 1.48 15.08
CA GLY A 111 -12.47 0.28 15.60
C GLY A 111 -11.71 -1.04 15.45
N GLU A 112 -10.46 -1.03 15.01
CA GLU A 112 -9.63 -2.24 14.86
C GLU A 112 -8.79 -2.49 16.12
N ASP A 113 -8.51 -3.76 16.42
CA ASP A 113 -7.57 -4.16 17.47
C ASP A 113 -6.12 -4.00 16.97
N VAL A 114 -5.43 -2.95 17.41
CA VAL A 114 -4.04 -2.65 17.03
C VAL A 114 -3.09 -3.78 17.39
N ALA A 115 -3.31 -4.46 18.53
CA ALA A 115 -2.47 -5.60 18.91
C ALA A 115 -2.62 -6.77 17.92
N ARG A 116 -3.83 -6.98 17.40
CA ARG A 116 -4.10 -7.98 16.38
C ARG A 116 -3.52 -7.59 15.03
N LEU A 117 -3.68 -6.33 14.61
CA LEU A 117 -3.03 -5.80 13.40
C LEU A 117 -1.53 -6.04 13.43
N LYS A 118 -0.88 -5.68 14.54
CA LYS A 118 0.55 -5.87 14.76
C LYS A 118 0.97 -7.33 14.71
N ARG A 119 0.29 -8.20 15.47
CA ARG A 119 0.57 -9.65 15.49
C ARG A 119 0.51 -10.26 14.10
N ASP A 120 -0.45 -9.84 13.31
CA ASP A 120 -0.72 -10.38 11.99
C ASP A 120 0.00 -9.62 10.86
N GLY A 121 0.69 -8.51 11.17
CA GLY A 121 1.42 -7.70 10.20
C GLY A 121 0.52 -6.98 9.22
N ILE A 122 -0.74 -6.71 9.60
CA ILE A 122 -1.75 -6.08 8.75
C ILE A 122 -1.62 -4.57 8.86
N LEU A 123 -1.60 -3.91 7.71
CA LEU A 123 -1.61 -2.47 7.60
C LEU A 123 -3.04 -1.93 7.59
N ILE A 124 -3.22 -0.70 8.06
CA ILE A 124 -4.49 0.01 8.07
C ILE A 124 -4.35 1.40 7.46
N ASP A 125 -5.27 1.78 6.59
CA ASP A 125 -5.40 3.13 6.04
C ASP A 125 -6.85 3.60 6.10
N GLY A 126 -7.11 4.89 5.90
CA GLY A 126 -8.46 5.44 5.93
C GLY A 126 -8.53 6.94 5.69
N GLU A 127 -9.70 7.42 5.34
CA GLU A 127 -9.97 8.82 5.00
C GLU A 127 -10.32 9.74 6.20
N GLY A 128 -10.12 9.26 7.43
CA GLY A 128 -10.48 10.02 8.64
C GLY A 128 -11.92 9.79 9.12
N VAL A 129 -12.34 10.54 10.14
CA VAL A 129 -13.65 10.38 10.78
C VAL A 129 -14.77 10.76 9.82
N VAL A 130 -15.71 9.84 9.60
CA VAL A 130 -16.89 10.06 8.75
C VAL A 130 -18.12 10.21 9.62
N ASP A 131 -19.13 10.89 9.07
CA ASP A 131 -20.47 11.08 9.67
C ASP A 131 -21.02 9.76 10.24
N GLY A 132 -21.33 9.74 11.56
CA GLY A 132 -21.77 8.54 12.27
C GLY A 132 -20.77 7.96 13.27
N GLY A 133 -19.59 8.59 13.46
CA GLY A 133 -18.65 8.24 14.54
C GLY A 133 -17.69 7.07 14.25
N HIS A 134 -17.63 6.58 13.00
CA HIS A 134 -16.69 5.55 12.61
C HIS A 134 -15.82 6.01 11.45
N THR A 135 -14.51 5.78 11.58
CA THR A 135 -13.56 6.00 10.49
C THR A 135 -13.69 4.92 9.44
N LYS A 136 -13.86 5.31 8.18
CA LYS A 136 -13.78 4.39 7.05
C LYS A 136 -12.34 3.92 6.89
N VAL A 137 -12.13 2.63 6.88
CA VAL A 137 -10.78 2.06 6.78
C VAL A 137 -10.70 0.99 5.71
N LEU A 138 -9.48 0.76 5.25
CA LEU A 138 -9.07 -0.43 4.53
C LEU A 138 -7.93 -1.12 5.28
N LEU A 139 -7.92 -2.42 5.24
CA LEU A 139 -6.88 -3.26 5.81
C LEU A 139 -6.18 -3.98 4.68
N GLN A 140 -4.84 -4.05 4.72
CA GLN A 140 -4.07 -4.67 3.65
C GLN A 140 -2.83 -5.39 4.17
N ILE A 141 -2.41 -6.43 3.46
CA ILE A 141 -1.16 -7.16 3.70
C ILE A 141 -0.63 -7.72 2.38
N PHE A 142 0.69 -7.84 2.27
CA PHE A 142 1.36 -8.25 1.05
C PHE A 142 2.09 -9.57 1.23
N SER A 143 1.93 -10.49 0.27
CA SER A 143 2.76 -11.68 0.21
C SER A 143 4.20 -11.33 -0.15
N ALA A 144 5.14 -12.20 0.16
CA ALA A 144 6.42 -12.18 -0.52
C ALA A 144 6.24 -12.43 -2.03
N ASN A 145 7.30 -12.20 -2.80
CA ASN A 145 7.29 -12.48 -4.25
C ASN A 145 6.89 -13.94 -4.52
N ALA A 146 5.89 -14.12 -5.38
CA ALA A 146 5.30 -15.43 -5.67
C ALA A 146 5.56 -15.91 -7.11
N ILE A 147 5.58 -14.98 -8.07
CA ILE A 147 5.81 -15.29 -9.50
C ILE A 147 6.87 -14.31 -10.02
N GLY A 148 8.16 -14.70 -9.94
CA GLY A 148 9.24 -13.74 -10.17
C GLY A 148 9.14 -12.56 -9.21
N PRO A 149 9.20 -11.31 -9.65
CA PRO A 149 9.05 -10.14 -8.78
C PRO A 149 7.58 -9.79 -8.48
N ILE A 150 6.61 -10.59 -8.94
CA ILE A 150 5.19 -10.33 -8.75
C ILE A 150 4.74 -10.90 -7.39
N PHE A 151 3.96 -10.12 -6.64
CA PHE A 151 3.37 -10.50 -5.37
C PHE A 151 1.86 -10.29 -5.32
N PHE A 152 1.23 -10.72 -4.25
CA PHE A 152 -0.21 -10.54 -4.01
C PHE A 152 -0.45 -9.59 -2.84
N GLU A 153 -1.45 -8.74 -3.00
CA GLU A 153 -2.05 -7.96 -1.94
C GLU A 153 -3.37 -8.60 -1.51
N PHE A 154 -3.62 -8.68 -0.22
CA PHE A 154 -4.95 -9.02 0.32
C PHE A 154 -5.51 -7.78 0.99
N ILE A 155 -6.70 -7.36 0.56
CA ILE A 155 -7.31 -6.11 1.00
C ILE A 155 -8.75 -6.33 1.48
N GLN A 156 -9.07 -5.87 2.69
CA GLN A 156 -10.43 -5.75 3.19
C GLN A 156 -10.82 -4.28 3.29
N ARG A 157 -11.91 -3.92 2.63
CA ARG A 157 -12.47 -2.57 2.67
C ARG A 157 -13.61 -2.50 3.68
N LYS A 158 -13.47 -1.61 4.66
CA LYS A 158 -14.48 -1.29 5.67
C LYS A 158 -14.95 0.16 5.48
N GLY A 159 -15.55 0.40 4.32
CA GLY A 159 -16.06 1.71 3.92
C GLY A 159 -15.07 2.61 3.18
N ASP A 160 -13.78 2.31 3.20
CA ASP A 160 -12.78 3.04 2.41
C ASP A 160 -12.56 2.36 1.06
N ASP A 161 -12.73 3.14 -0.01
CA ASP A 161 -12.52 2.72 -1.40
C ASP A 161 -11.17 3.18 -1.97
N GLY A 162 -10.29 3.74 -1.15
CA GLY A 162 -8.94 4.19 -1.49
C GLY A 162 -8.00 3.07 -1.97
N PHE A 163 -6.77 3.43 -2.24
CA PHE A 163 -5.71 2.51 -2.69
C PHE A 163 -4.67 2.22 -1.60
N GLY A 164 -4.89 2.70 -0.37
CA GLY A 164 -3.93 2.55 0.72
C GLY A 164 -2.74 3.51 0.62
N GLU A 165 -2.91 4.63 -0.05
CA GLU A 165 -1.87 5.65 -0.25
C GLU A 165 -1.33 6.23 1.06
N GLY A 166 -2.18 6.34 2.09
CA GLY A 166 -1.77 6.78 3.42
C GLY A 166 -0.81 5.80 4.10
N ASN A 167 -0.92 4.51 3.81
CA ASN A 167 0.02 3.51 4.29
C ASN A 167 1.43 3.70 3.72
N PHE A 168 1.55 4.12 2.47
CA PHE A 168 2.86 4.38 1.88
C PHE A 168 3.64 5.41 2.69
N LYS A 169 3.03 6.55 2.97
CA LYS A 169 3.63 7.61 3.79
C LYS A 169 3.89 7.15 5.22
N ALA A 170 2.90 6.51 5.85
CA ALA A 170 3.00 6.04 7.22
C ALA A 170 4.09 4.98 7.41
N LEU A 171 4.27 4.08 6.47
CA LEU A 171 5.35 3.10 6.46
C LEU A 171 6.71 3.78 6.34
N PHE A 172 6.83 4.70 5.40
CA PHE A 172 8.06 5.43 5.19
C PHE A 172 8.52 6.16 6.46
N GLU A 173 7.63 6.98 7.05
CA GLU A 173 7.91 7.70 8.30
C GLU A 173 8.25 6.75 9.46
N SER A 174 7.58 5.60 9.53
CA SER A 174 7.80 4.62 10.59
C SER A 174 9.14 3.90 10.45
N ILE A 175 9.57 3.62 9.23
CA ILE A 175 10.88 3.01 8.95
C ILE A 175 11.99 3.99 9.32
N GLU A 176 11.87 5.26 8.95
CA GLU A 176 12.85 6.28 9.33
C GLU A 176 12.97 6.44 10.84
N GLU A 177 11.83 6.51 11.54
CA GLU A 177 11.84 6.63 12.99
C GLU A 177 12.47 5.40 13.67
N ASP A 178 12.18 4.21 13.18
CA ASP A 178 12.83 2.98 13.65
C ASP A 178 14.35 3.01 13.40
N GLN A 179 14.79 3.52 12.25
CA GLN A 179 16.21 3.69 11.94
C GLN A 179 16.87 4.71 12.87
N ILE A 180 16.19 5.79 13.21
CA ILE A 180 16.67 6.78 14.21
C ILE A 180 16.78 6.13 15.58
N ARG A 181 15.76 5.42 16.05
CA ARG A 181 15.77 4.71 17.35
C ARG A 181 16.92 3.70 17.45
N ARG A 182 17.24 3.03 16.35
CA ARG A 182 18.36 2.07 16.30
C ARG A 182 19.72 2.74 16.07
N GLY A 183 19.79 4.06 15.91
CA GLY A 183 21.02 4.81 15.70
C GLY A 183 21.64 4.62 14.31
N VAL A 184 20.89 4.07 13.35
CA VAL A 184 21.30 3.89 11.95
C VAL A 184 21.20 5.21 11.17
N LEU A 185 20.13 5.95 11.41
CA LEU A 185 19.92 7.29 10.85
C LEU A 185 20.21 8.35 11.93
N LYS A 186 21.03 9.33 11.62
CA LYS A 186 21.25 10.51 12.48
C LYS A 186 20.43 11.65 11.92
N VAL A 187 19.55 12.22 12.73
CA VAL A 187 18.91 13.50 12.42
C VAL A 187 19.99 14.57 12.60
N ASN A 188 20.37 15.21 11.49
CA ASN A 188 21.14 16.44 11.59
C ASN A 188 20.15 17.51 12.10
N ASP A 189 20.21 17.88 13.37
CA ASP A 189 19.63 19.10 13.87
C ASP A 189 20.32 20.26 13.15
N ALA A 190 19.81 20.59 11.96
CA ALA A 190 20.16 21.83 11.30
C ALA A 190 19.44 22.95 12.06
N ALA A 191 20.25 23.77 12.73
CA ALA A 191 19.86 24.98 13.44
C ALA A 191 19.10 25.97 12.55
#